data_deb8b92c1af06044eb8fc69609738bac
#
_entry.id   deb8b92c1af06044eb8fc69609738bac
#
_cell.length_a   1.000
_cell.length_b   1.000
_cell.length_c   1.000
_cell.angle_alpha   90.00
_cell.angle_beta   90.00
_cell.angle_gamma   90.00
#
_symmetry.space_group_name_H-M   'P 1'
#
loop_
_entity.id
_entity.type
_entity.pdbx_description
1 polymer ?
#
loop_
_entity_poly.entity_id
_entity_poly.type
_entity_poly.pdbx_seq_one_letter_code
_entity_poly.pdbx_strand_id
1 'polypeptide(L)'
;MKLKLDIVPPKSTGQAAATILKRGDRYFVGKKSNSEGKRIQDMLWALLMEHKPAAPLEGALAFTITYVYPWRKSEPKKNRVHGVKWCDKKPDADNIPKILQDVMTRLQYWGDDSQIAVLGVRKLWGDDAMVGIYLELKQITETEIQL
;
A
#
# COMPACT_ATOMS: atom_id res chain seq x y z
N MET A 1 7.06 -1.00 15.01
CA MET A 1 7.93 -1.37 13.86
C MET A 1 7.88 -0.26 12.83
N LYS A 2 9.04 0.15 12.29
CA LYS A 2 9.12 1.11 11.18
C LYS A 2 10.04 0.53 10.12
N LEU A 3 9.64 0.61 8.87
CA LEU A 3 10.47 0.15 7.75
C LEU A 3 10.21 0.97 6.48
N LYS A 4 11.20 1.01 5.60
CA LYS A 4 11.10 1.60 4.27
C LYS A 4 11.30 0.51 3.23
N LEU A 5 10.38 0.42 2.29
CA LEU A 5 10.54 -0.41 1.10
C LEU A 5 11.05 0.48 -0.05
N ASP A 6 12.26 0.18 -0.54
CA ASP A 6 12.91 0.95 -1.60
C ASP A 6 12.38 0.56 -2.98
N ILE A 7 11.11 0.86 -3.22
CA ILE A 7 10.44 0.67 -4.50
C ILE A 7 9.62 1.90 -4.86
N VAL A 8 9.43 2.13 -6.15
CA VAL A 8 8.44 3.11 -6.62
C VAL A 8 7.05 2.58 -6.24
N PRO A 9 6.25 3.36 -5.47
CA PRO A 9 4.92 2.90 -5.08
C PRO A 9 4.04 2.59 -6.29
N PRO A 10 3.21 1.54 -6.24
CA PRO A 10 2.34 1.17 -7.35
C PRO A 10 1.29 2.24 -7.62
N LYS A 11 0.97 2.46 -8.88
CA LYS A 11 -0.09 3.37 -9.32
C LYS A 11 -1.44 2.68 -9.54
N SER A 12 -1.45 1.35 -9.56
CA SER A 12 -2.66 0.55 -9.67
C SER A 12 -2.84 -0.32 -8.44
N THR A 13 -4.08 -0.66 -8.14
CA THR A 13 -4.42 -1.50 -6.98
C THR A 13 -4.23 -2.99 -7.23
N GLY A 14 -3.92 -3.37 -8.46
CA GLY A 14 -3.88 -4.77 -8.86
C GLY A 14 -5.22 -5.49 -8.76
N GLN A 15 -6.31 -4.77 -8.48
CA GLN A 15 -7.66 -5.34 -8.52
C GLN A 15 -8.02 -5.63 -9.97
N ALA A 16 -8.33 -6.88 -10.26
CA ALA A 16 -8.84 -7.26 -11.57
C ALA A 16 -10.22 -6.61 -11.78
N ALA A 17 -10.36 -5.81 -12.81
CA ALA A 17 -11.65 -5.28 -13.20
C ALA A 17 -12.59 -6.45 -13.61
N ALA A 18 -13.82 -6.40 -13.15
CA ALA A 18 -14.85 -7.30 -13.66
C ALA A 18 -15.04 -7.03 -15.14
N THR A 19 -14.95 -8.07 -15.94
CA THR A 19 -15.14 -8.01 -17.39
C THR A 19 -16.24 -8.96 -17.80
N ILE A 20 -17.12 -8.50 -18.68
CA ILE A 20 -18.13 -9.37 -19.31
C ILE A 20 -17.43 -10.13 -20.43
N LEU A 21 -17.35 -11.45 -20.26
CA LEU A 21 -16.81 -12.37 -21.26
C LEU A 21 -17.96 -13.05 -21.99
N LYS A 22 -17.87 -13.11 -23.32
CA LYS A 22 -18.81 -13.86 -24.15
C LYS A 22 -18.19 -15.20 -24.56
N ARG A 23 -18.91 -16.29 -24.31
CA ARG A 23 -18.53 -17.62 -24.77
C ARG A 23 -19.75 -18.27 -25.44
N GLY A 24 -19.75 -18.35 -26.78
CA GLY A 24 -20.94 -18.69 -27.56
C GLY A 24 -22.02 -17.62 -27.38
N ASP A 25 -23.23 -18.03 -27.07
CA ASP A 25 -24.39 -17.14 -26.84
C ASP A 25 -24.58 -16.73 -25.38
N ARG A 26 -23.64 -17.10 -24.50
CA ARG A 26 -23.73 -16.82 -23.08
C ARG A 26 -22.70 -15.78 -22.65
N TYR A 27 -23.12 -14.92 -21.70
CA TYR A 27 -22.28 -13.91 -21.07
C TYR A 27 -21.92 -14.36 -19.65
N PHE A 28 -20.64 -14.20 -19.30
CA PHE A 28 -20.12 -14.50 -17.97
C PHE A 28 -19.41 -13.29 -17.40
N VAL A 29 -19.56 -13.05 -16.11
CA VAL A 29 -18.73 -12.10 -15.37
C VAL A 29 -17.42 -12.81 -15.02
N GLY A 30 -16.34 -12.42 -15.68
CA GLY A 30 -15.00 -12.93 -15.41
C GLY A 30 -14.11 -11.86 -14.80
N LYS A 31 -13.06 -12.27 -14.12
CA LYS A 31 -11.97 -11.37 -13.72
C LYS A 31 -10.90 -11.40 -14.82
N LYS A 32 -10.56 -10.24 -15.37
CA LYS A 32 -9.41 -10.12 -16.27
C LYS A 32 -8.16 -10.38 -15.44
N SER A 33 -7.30 -11.32 -15.85
CA SER A 33 -6.03 -11.56 -15.14
C SER A 33 -5.20 -10.28 -15.17
N ASN A 34 -4.82 -9.78 -14.01
CA ASN A 34 -3.97 -8.61 -13.89
C ASN A 34 -2.55 -9.08 -13.59
N SER A 35 -1.77 -9.31 -14.63
CA SER A 35 -0.36 -9.73 -14.52
C SER A 35 0.50 -8.69 -13.78
N GLU A 36 0.19 -7.40 -13.92
CA GLU A 36 0.87 -6.31 -13.22
C GLU A 36 0.58 -6.35 -11.71
N GLY A 37 -0.68 -6.54 -11.33
CA GLY A 37 -1.06 -6.66 -9.93
C GLY A 37 -0.39 -7.83 -9.23
N LYS A 38 -0.30 -8.98 -9.90
CA LYS A 38 0.43 -10.15 -9.37
C LYS A 38 1.91 -9.84 -9.20
N ARG A 39 2.55 -9.21 -10.18
CA ARG A 39 3.97 -8.82 -10.10
C ARG A 39 4.24 -7.87 -8.92
N ILE A 40 3.35 -6.90 -8.68
CA ILE A 40 3.45 -5.99 -7.53
C ILE A 40 3.34 -6.76 -6.22
N GLN A 41 2.37 -7.67 -6.11
CA GLN A 41 2.21 -8.52 -4.92
C GLN A 41 3.43 -9.39 -4.66
N ASP A 42 3.99 -10.03 -5.69
CA ASP A 42 5.17 -10.88 -5.57
C ASP A 42 6.40 -10.06 -5.12
N MET A 43 6.56 -8.85 -5.63
CA MET A 43 7.64 -7.94 -5.24
C MET A 43 7.48 -7.46 -3.79
N LEU A 44 6.28 -7.05 -3.39
CA LEU A 44 5.99 -6.67 -2.00
C LEU A 44 6.18 -7.84 -1.05
N TRP A 45 5.77 -9.04 -1.47
CA TRP A 45 5.98 -10.26 -0.69
C TRP A 45 7.47 -10.48 -0.39
N ALA A 46 8.32 -10.42 -1.41
CA ALA A 46 9.76 -10.61 -1.24
C ALA A 46 10.37 -9.59 -0.27
N LEU A 47 10.03 -8.31 -0.44
CA LEU A 47 10.55 -7.23 0.42
C LEU A 47 10.05 -7.35 1.87
N LEU A 48 8.78 -7.66 2.07
CA LEU A 48 8.18 -7.76 3.39
C LEU A 48 8.59 -9.04 4.12
N MET A 49 8.92 -10.11 3.40
CA MET A 49 9.39 -11.35 4.02
C MET A 49 10.66 -11.13 4.86
N GLU A 50 11.55 -10.25 4.41
CA GLU A 50 12.80 -9.93 5.13
C GLU A 50 12.56 -9.24 6.48
N HIS A 51 11.41 -8.59 6.64
CA HIS A 51 11.07 -7.80 7.84
C HIS A 51 9.96 -8.43 8.67
N LYS A 52 9.55 -9.63 8.31
CA LYS A 52 8.48 -10.35 9.01
C LYS A 52 8.81 -10.50 10.50
N PRO A 53 7.87 -10.19 11.42
CA PRO A 53 8.07 -10.46 12.84
C PRO A 53 8.15 -11.95 13.12
N ALA A 54 8.83 -12.34 14.20
CA ALA A 54 8.98 -13.75 14.60
C ALA A 54 7.65 -14.41 14.95
N ALA A 55 6.69 -13.63 15.46
CA ALA A 55 5.32 -14.03 15.73
C ALA A 55 4.35 -12.93 15.28
N PRO A 56 3.11 -13.28 14.87
CA PRO A 56 2.10 -12.28 14.54
C PRO A 56 1.86 -11.32 15.71
N LEU A 57 1.68 -10.04 15.39
CA LEU A 57 1.28 -9.06 16.40
C LEU A 57 -0.17 -9.32 16.84
N GLU A 58 -0.42 -9.18 18.12
CA GLU A 58 -1.72 -9.40 18.74
C GLU A 58 -2.38 -8.08 19.13
N GLY A 59 -3.72 -8.11 19.33
CA GLY A 59 -4.49 -6.96 19.79
C GLY A 59 -4.74 -5.91 18.70
N ALA A 60 -5.17 -4.74 19.11
CA ALA A 60 -5.46 -3.63 18.20
C ALA A 60 -4.18 -3.00 17.65
N LEU A 61 -4.19 -2.67 16.37
CA LEU A 61 -3.02 -2.15 15.67
C LEU A 61 -3.32 -0.79 15.04
N ALA A 62 -2.34 0.11 15.10
CA ALA A 62 -2.27 1.29 14.24
C ALA A 62 -1.27 1.02 13.11
N PHE A 63 -1.74 1.17 11.88
CA PHE A 63 -0.95 0.99 10.68
C PHE A 63 -0.93 2.28 9.86
N THR A 64 0.25 2.86 9.70
CA THR A 64 0.44 4.08 8.89
C THR A 64 1.32 3.78 7.70
N ILE A 65 0.87 4.21 6.54
CA ILE A 65 1.54 4.01 5.26
C ILE A 65 1.80 5.38 4.63
N THR A 66 3.03 5.63 4.24
CA THR A 66 3.39 6.83 3.46
C THR A 66 3.97 6.40 2.13
N TYR A 67 3.32 6.80 1.05
CA TYR A 67 3.80 6.60 -0.31
C TYR A 67 4.50 7.86 -0.78
N VAL A 68 5.77 7.72 -1.20
CA VAL A 68 6.53 8.81 -1.82
C VAL A 68 6.79 8.44 -3.28
N TYR A 69 6.10 9.11 -4.19
CA TYR A 69 6.24 8.96 -5.62
C TYR A 69 7.34 9.88 -6.15
N PRO A 70 8.05 9.50 -7.23
CA PRO A 70 8.99 10.40 -7.87
C PRO A 70 8.26 11.64 -8.43
N TRP A 71 8.94 12.76 -8.46
CA TRP A 71 8.42 13.98 -9.06
C TRP A 71 7.91 13.74 -10.48
N ARG A 72 6.76 14.33 -10.78
CA ARG A 72 6.30 14.39 -12.18
C ARG A 72 7.28 15.21 -13.01
N LYS A 73 7.52 14.82 -14.25
CA LYS A 73 8.39 15.56 -15.19
C LYS A 73 7.94 17.02 -15.35
N SER A 74 6.62 17.26 -15.28
CA SER A 74 6.02 18.59 -15.39
C SER A 74 6.07 19.44 -14.11
N GLU A 75 6.56 18.91 -12.98
CA GLU A 75 6.60 19.66 -11.73
C GLU A 75 7.67 20.72 -11.77
N PRO A 76 7.32 22.03 -11.59
CA PRO A 76 8.31 23.11 -11.58
C PRO A 76 9.34 22.95 -10.46
N LYS A 77 10.60 23.31 -10.73
CA LYS A 77 11.68 23.23 -9.73
C LYS A 77 11.38 24.03 -8.46
N LYS A 78 10.71 25.17 -8.57
CA LYS A 78 10.30 26.01 -7.43
C LYS A 78 9.41 25.27 -6.42
N ASN A 79 8.66 24.25 -6.85
CA ASN A 79 7.77 23.49 -5.99
C ASN A 79 8.50 22.33 -5.28
N ARG A 80 9.78 22.08 -5.61
CA ARG A 80 10.58 21.00 -5.06
C ARG A 80 11.48 21.43 -3.89
N VAL A 81 11.34 22.68 -3.43
CA VAL A 81 12.23 23.31 -2.43
C VAL A 81 12.31 22.52 -1.12
N HIS A 82 11.21 21.91 -0.69
CA HIS A 82 11.16 21.11 0.53
C HIS A 82 11.46 19.62 0.32
N GLY A 83 11.87 19.21 -0.89
CA GLY A 83 12.12 17.81 -1.23
C GLY A 83 10.88 16.92 -1.31
N VAL A 84 9.75 17.36 -0.76
CA VAL A 84 8.46 16.67 -0.78
C VAL A 84 7.29 17.64 -0.97
N LYS A 85 6.19 17.11 -1.52
CA LYS A 85 4.93 17.81 -1.67
C LYS A 85 3.76 16.83 -1.57
N TRP A 86 2.61 17.25 -1.08
CA TRP A 86 1.40 16.40 -1.06
C TRP A 86 1.01 15.97 -2.47
N CYS A 87 0.69 14.68 -2.62
CA CYS A 87 0.19 14.11 -3.87
C CYS A 87 -1.33 14.13 -3.87
N ASP A 88 -1.90 15.08 -4.61
CA ASP A 88 -3.34 15.30 -4.80
C ASP A 88 -3.89 14.62 -6.07
N LYS A 89 -3.15 13.71 -6.66
CA LYS A 89 -3.50 12.99 -7.90
C LYS A 89 -3.64 11.49 -7.64
N LYS A 90 -4.13 10.77 -8.65
CA LYS A 90 -4.20 9.31 -8.59
C LYS A 90 -2.82 8.68 -8.29
N PRO A 91 -2.80 7.51 -7.65
CA PRO A 91 -3.93 6.67 -7.25
C PRO A 91 -4.66 7.17 -6.00
N ASP A 92 -5.89 6.69 -5.80
CA ASP A 92 -6.71 7.04 -4.65
C ASP A 92 -6.12 6.42 -3.37
N ALA A 93 -6.15 7.17 -2.26
CA ALA A 93 -5.47 6.76 -1.03
C ALA A 93 -6.09 5.51 -0.39
N ASP A 94 -7.40 5.31 -0.53
CA ASP A 94 -8.15 4.19 0.06
C ASP A 94 -7.93 2.86 -0.66
N ASN A 95 -7.52 2.89 -1.94
CA ASN A 95 -7.32 1.68 -2.73
C ASN A 95 -5.92 1.05 -2.57
N ILE A 96 -4.89 1.86 -2.36
CA ILE A 96 -3.51 1.40 -2.30
C ILE A 96 -3.21 0.51 -1.08
N PRO A 97 -3.74 0.78 0.13
CA PRO A 97 -3.43 0.00 1.33
C PRO A 97 -3.82 -1.47 1.24
N LYS A 98 -4.86 -1.80 0.47
CA LYS A 98 -5.39 -3.16 0.38
C LYS A 98 -4.34 -4.19 -0.04
N ILE A 99 -3.50 -3.85 -1.02
CA ILE A 99 -2.44 -4.77 -1.48
C ILE A 99 -1.46 -5.06 -0.35
N LEU A 100 -1.03 -4.03 0.38
CA LEU A 100 -0.10 -4.19 1.50
C LEU A 100 -0.73 -5.00 2.63
N GLN A 101 -1.97 -4.70 3.02
CA GLN A 101 -2.67 -5.43 4.05
C GLN A 101 -2.83 -6.91 3.69
N ASP A 102 -3.23 -7.22 2.46
CA ASP A 102 -3.37 -8.59 1.97
C ASP A 102 -2.04 -9.35 2.05
N VAL A 103 -0.94 -8.76 1.58
CA VAL A 103 0.38 -9.36 1.63
C VAL A 103 0.86 -9.54 3.07
N MET A 104 0.72 -8.53 3.92
CA MET A 104 1.17 -8.58 5.31
C MET A 104 0.35 -9.54 6.16
N THR A 105 -0.95 -9.67 5.92
CA THR A 105 -1.81 -10.69 6.56
C THR A 105 -1.35 -12.09 6.16
N ARG A 106 -1.11 -12.34 4.89
CA ARG A 106 -0.62 -13.65 4.40
C ARG A 106 0.78 -13.99 4.91
N LEU A 107 1.62 -12.98 5.14
CA LEU A 107 2.93 -13.12 5.77
C LEU A 107 2.88 -13.23 7.30
N GLN A 108 1.69 -13.13 7.89
CA GLN A 108 1.47 -13.22 9.33
C GLN A 108 2.18 -12.11 10.13
N TYR A 109 2.13 -10.87 9.64
CA TYR A 109 2.47 -9.70 10.45
C TYR A 109 1.48 -9.52 11.61
N TRP A 110 0.23 -9.95 11.38
CA TRP A 110 -0.89 -10.05 12.32
C TRP A 110 -1.76 -11.25 11.96
N GLY A 111 -2.72 -11.60 12.78
CA GLY A 111 -3.61 -12.74 12.54
C GLY A 111 -4.67 -12.44 11.47
N ASP A 112 -5.25 -11.24 11.53
CA ASP A 112 -6.32 -10.80 10.65
C ASP A 112 -6.26 -9.27 10.47
N ASP A 113 -6.59 -8.76 9.30
CA ASP A 113 -6.58 -7.32 9.00
C ASP A 113 -7.64 -6.52 9.79
N SER A 114 -8.65 -7.20 10.36
CA SER A 114 -9.60 -6.62 11.32
C SER A 114 -8.94 -6.09 12.61
N GLN A 115 -7.70 -6.54 12.92
CA GLN A 115 -6.93 -6.00 14.03
C GLN A 115 -6.46 -4.56 13.79
N ILE A 116 -6.47 -4.08 12.54
CA ILE A 116 -6.09 -2.71 12.21
C ILE A 116 -7.22 -1.77 12.58
N ALA A 117 -7.14 -1.24 13.81
CA ALA A 117 -8.13 -0.31 14.36
C ALA A 117 -7.88 1.15 13.89
N VAL A 118 -6.64 1.48 13.52
CA VAL A 118 -6.26 2.78 12.97
C VAL A 118 -5.48 2.57 11.69
N LEU A 119 -5.98 3.10 10.59
CA LEU A 119 -5.30 3.10 9.29
C LEU A 119 -5.02 4.54 8.85
N GLY A 120 -3.75 4.90 8.77
CA GLY A 120 -3.30 6.18 8.23
C GLY A 120 -2.64 6.02 6.87
N VAL A 121 -3.01 6.86 5.90
CA VAL A 121 -2.40 6.85 4.57
C VAL A 121 -1.99 8.26 4.16
N ARG A 122 -0.75 8.40 3.71
CA ARG A 122 -0.21 9.65 3.17
C ARG A 122 0.39 9.41 1.81
N LYS A 123 0.16 10.33 0.88
CA LYS A 123 0.74 10.32 -0.47
C LYS A 123 1.53 11.58 -0.70
N LEU A 124 2.75 11.43 -1.14
CA LEU A 124 3.68 12.51 -1.41
C LEU A 124 4.33 12.34 -2.79
N TRP A 125 4.72 13.45 -3.39
CA TRP A 125 5.77 13.52 -4.40
C TRP A 125 7.07 13.83 -3.69
N GLY A 126 8.19 13.31 -4.15
CA GLY A 126 9.46 13.58 -3.49
C GLY A 126 10.67 13.36 -4.38
N ASP A 127 11.82 13.80 -3.88
CA ASP A 127 13.12 13.57 -4.49
C ASP A 127 13.45 12.07 -4.54
N ASP A 128 14.27 11.67 -5.51
CA ASP A 128 14.58 10.25 -5.77
C ASP A 128 15.07 9.50 -4.52
N ALA A 129 15.85 10.15 -3.67
CA ALA A 129 16.32 9.56 -2.41
C ALA A 129 15.19 9.27 -1.40
N MET A 130 14.05 9.94 -1.54
CA MET A 130 12.88 9.81 -0.67
C MET A 130 11.82 8.86 -1.23
N VAL A 131 11.92 8.50 -2.51
CA VAL A 131 10.96 7.60 -3.15
C VAL A 131 10.93 6.26 -2.43
N GLY A 132 9.72 5.76 -2.16
CA GLY A 132 9.53 4.50 -1.47
C GLY A 132 8.17 4.38 -0.78
N ILE A 133 7.99 3.27 -0.09
CA ILE A 133 6.85 3.03 0.79
C ILE A 133 7.38 2.96 2.23
N TYR A 134 6.89 3.87 3.06
CA TYR A 134 7.24 3.91 4.48
C TYR A 134 6.09 3.32 5.28
N LEU A 135 6.39 2.34 6.10
CA LEU A 135 5.41 1.63 6.93
C LEU A 135 5.73 1.85 8.40
N GLU A 136 4.70 2.17 9.16
CA GLU A 136 4.76 2.20 10.62
C GLU A 136 3.62 1.36 11.18
N LEU A 137 3.98 0.36 11.96
CA LEU A 137 3.06 -0.57 12.60
C LEU A 137 3.30 -0.56 14.10
N LYS A 138 2.23 -0.32 14.87
CA LYS A 138 2.28 -0.18 16.34
C LYS A 138 1.08 -0.91 16.95
N GLN A 139 1.30 -1.66 18.02
CA GLN A 139 0.22 -2.09 18.91
C GLN A 139 -0.28 -0.87 19.71
N ILE A 140 -1.59 -0.78 19.86
CA ILE A 140 -2.25 0.32 20.60
C ILE A 140 -3.12 -0.24 21.71
N THR A 141 -3.30 0.56 22.73
CA THR A 141 -4.09 0.22 23.92
C THR A 141 -5.21 1.24 24.13
N GLU A 142 -6.19 0.90 24.95
CA GLU A 142 -7.32 1.76 25.30
C GLU A 142 -6.87 3.08 25.91
N THR A 143 -5.74 3.14 26.56
CA THR A 143 -5.19 4.37 27.17
C THR A 143 -4.78 5.42 26.13
N GLU A 144 -4.65 5.04 24.87
CA GLU A 144 -4.29 5.94 23.77
C GLU A 144 -5.52 6.53 23.04
N ILE A 145 -6.73 6.14 23.45
CA ILE A 145 -7.97 6.64 22.83
C ILE A 145 -8.21 8.09 23.25
N GLN A 146 -8.30 8.97 22.25
CA GLN A 146 -8.69 10.38 22.41
C GLN A 146 -9.88 10.64 21.47
N LEU A 147 -11.02 11.10 22.05
CA LEU A 147 -12.26 11.42 21.33
C LEU A 147 -12.45 12.92 21.21
#